data_bc36c5b0b9c8691f84eb3daabb5a6cca
#
_entry.id   bc36c5b0b9c8691f84eb3daabb5a6cca
#
_cell.length_a   1.000
_cell.length_b   1.000
_cell.length_c   1.000
_cell.angle_alpha   90.00
_cell.angle_beta   90.00
_cell.angle_gamma   90.00
#
_symmetry.space_group_name_H-M   'P 1'
#
loop_
_entity.id
_entity.type
_entity.pdbx_description
1 polymer ?
#
loop_
_entity_poly.entity_id
_entity_poly.type
_entity_poly.pdbx_seq_one_letter_code
_entity_poly.pdbx_strand_id
1 'polypeptide(L)'
;MAMIDFFDRGWLINPRGAAYIQDERIYSFDEVGALSCQVANALLATGLPSGSKGAVWAANDTTAWTCALGLWRANMCWLPVGARNPADENQYVLDQFDCEILFYQSCFAATIASIQARLPKVRHWICIDGESPEIAGSVSLKAWVKDQAATKPHLHVDMDDVVAVVPTGGTTGLPKGVMNTHRTYQTAFIHFMMHCPYSSQEHPVTLAAAPMTHTSGLLSIPVTSRGGTVVILAKPDPTLMLAAIPRYKVTELFLPPTVIYRLLEVPDLNMKVDFSSLKYLMYGAAPMSVEKLKLAMDIFGPVLVGGYGQTEAAAAISLLRSDEHLVGGKAAPDTRLSSVGRPSPLAHVEIMDDDNHILPRGQSGEICLRGDGVMRGYYKDPVKTAETIIDGWLHTSDVGHIDEEGFLHITDRKKDMIISGGFNVYPSQIEQLLWGHPAVQDCAVIGVPDEKWGEAVKAVVELNAGQTVSADELIALCKEKLGGVMAPKTVDFIAQLPRSMVGKVLKKDLRAAYWKDSARKI
;
A
#
# COMPACT_ATOMS: atom_id res chain seq x y z
N MET A 1 -20.00 -11.13 0.69
CA MET A 1 -20.45 -9.76 0.34
C MET A 1 -19.62 -9.26 -0.82
N ALA A 2 -20.23 -8.80 -1.89
CA ALA A 2 -19.49 -8.12 -2.95
C ALA A 2 -18.81 -6.84 -2.39
N MET A 3 -17.80 -6.36 -3.08
CA MET A 3 -17.02 -5.21 -2.61
C MET A 3 -17.87 -3.96 -2.38
N ILE A 4 -18.84 -3.71 -3.24
CA ILE A 4 -19.74 -2.55 -3.13
C ILE A 4 -20.74 -2.67 -1.97
N ASP A 5 -21.07 -3.89 -1.52
CA ASP A 5 -22.00 -4.10 -0.42
C ASP A 5 -21.50 -3.53 0.91
N PHE A 6 -20.17 -3.42 1.08
CA PHE A 6 -19.58 -2.77 2.24
C PHE A 6 -19.97 -1.28 2.30
N PHE A 7 -19.84 -0.56 1.19
CA PHE A 7 -20.31 0.83 1.12
C PHE A 7 -21.83 0.92 1.31
N ASP A 8 -22.58 0.02 0.68
CA ASP A 8 -24.04 -0.01 0.76
C ASP A 8 -24.56 -0.26 2.17
N ARG A 9 -23.83 -1.05 2.96
CA ARG A 9 -24.13 -1.24 4.39
C ARG A 9 -24.02 0.08 5.16
N GLY A 10 -22.98 0.86 4.93
CA GLY A 10 -22.83 2.17 5.56
C GLY A 10 -23.87 3.17 5.08
N TRP A 11 -24.22 3.14 3.80
CA TRP A 11 -25.30 3.93 3.25
C TRP A 11 -26.64 3.64 3.93
N LEU A 12 -26.94 2.36 4.19
CA LEU A 12 -28.15 1.96 4.92
C LEU A 12 -28.13 2.48 6.38
N ILE A 13 -26.95 2.45 7.04
CA ILE A 13 -26.79 2.86 8.44
C ILE A 13 -26.90 4.38 8.60
N ASN A 14 -26.30 5.15 7.70
CA ASN A 14 -26.11 6.60 7.85
C ASN A 14 -26.35 7.38 6.55
N PRO A 15 -27.56 7.30 5.93
CA PRO A 15 -27.80 7.81 4.58
C PRO A 15 -27.47 9.29 4.41
N ARG A 16 -27.81 10.11 5.40
CA ARG A 16 -27.59 11.57 5.38
C ARG A 16 -26.25 12.00 6.00
N GLY A 17 -25.53 11.08 6.62
CA GLY A 17 -24.23 11.38 7.21
C GLY A 17 -23.15 11.59 6.17
N ALA A 18 -22.04 12.18 6.61
CA ALA A 18 -20.88 12.40 5.77
C ALA A 18 -20.22 11.05 5.40
N ALA A 19 -20.23 10.68 4.13
CA ALA A 19 -19.41 9.59 3.62
C ALA A 19 -17.98 10.07 3.35
N TYR A 20 -17.86 11.24 2.72
CA TYR A 20 -16.57 11.87 2.43
C TYR A 20 -16.59 13.35 2.77
N ILE A 21 -15.43 13.88 3.17
CA ILE A 21 -15.17 15.32 3.32
C ILE A 21 -13.92 15.64 2.51
N GLN A 22 -14.02 16.60 1.62
CA GLN A 22 -12.91 17.08 0.79
C GLN A 22 -13.02 18.60 0.62
N ASP A 23 -11.94 19.33 0.88
CA ASP A 23 -11.89 20.78 0.75
C ASP A 23 -13.09 21.49 1.43
N GLU A 24 -13.43 21.03 2.65
CA GLU A 24 -14.57 21.50 3.47
C GLU A 24 -15.96 21.09 2.95
N ARG A 25 -16.07 20.58 1.72
CA ARG A 25 -17.31 20.06 1.20
C ARG A 25 -17.61 18.68 1.80
N ILE A 26 -18.83 18.55 2.29
CA ILE A 26 -19.38 17.29 2.80
C ILE A 26 -20.16 16.61 1.68
N TYR A 27 -19.87 15.34 1.46
CA TYR A 27 -20.59 14.46 0.54
C TYR A 27 -21.30 13.40 1.37
N SER A 28 -22.62 13.40 1.38
CA SER A 28 -23.42 12.42 2.11
C SER A 28 -23.36 11.03 1.46
N PHE A 29 -23.71 10.00 2.24
CA PHE A 29 -23.87 8.66 1.67
C PHE A 29 -24.92 8.63 0.56
N ASP A 30 -26.03 9.40 0.69
CA ASP A 30 -27.05 9.52 -0.34
C ASP A 30 -26.49 10.10 -1.64
N GLU A 31 -25.69 11.18 -1.58
CA GLU A 31 -25.07 11.81 -2.77
C GLU A 31 -24.09 10.84 -3.46
N VAL A 32 -23.18 10.26 -2.70
CA VAL A 32 -22.17 9.32 -3.23
C VAL A 32 -22.84 8.05 -3.74
N GLY A 33 -23.80 7.51 -3.00
CA GLY A 33 -24.57 6.33 -3.37
C GLY A 33 -25.34 6.54 -4.67
N ALA A 34 -26.07 7.65 -4.78
CA ALA A 34 -26.80 8.02 -5.99
C ALA A 34 -25.88 8.15 -7.21
N LEU A 35 -24.78 8.90 -7.08
CA LEU A 35 -23.82 9.07 -8.17
C LEU A 35 -23.17 7.73 -8.56
N SER A 36 -22.79 6.88 -7.59
CA SER A 36 -22.24 5.56 -7.89
C SER A 36 -23.24 4.65 -8.64
N CYS A 37 -24.54 4.76 -8.34
CA CYS A 37 -25.60 4.07 -9.08
C CYS A 37 -25.73 4.60 -10.51
N GLN A 38 -25.72 5.91 -10.69
CA GLN A 38 -25.77 6.53 -12.02
C GLN A 38 -24.53 6.13 -12.87
N VAL A 39 -23.34 6.14 -12.28
CA VAL A 39 -22.11 5.66 -12.96
C VAL A 39 -22.27 4.19 -13.35
N ALA A 40 -22.74 3.34 -12.45
CA ALA A 40 -22.94 1.92 -12.74
C ALA A 40 -23.96 1.69 -13.87
N ASN A 41 -25.09 2.39 -13.85
CA ASN A 41 -26.10 2.28 -14.89
C ASN A 41 -25.60 2.80 -16.24
N ALA A 42 -24.80 3.88 -16.25
CA ALA A 42 -24.11 4.37 -17.46
C ALA A 42 -23.13 3.33 -18.02
N LEU A 43 -22.34 2.69 -17.14
CA LEU A 43 -21.42 1.61 -17.51
C LEU A 43 -22.16 0.43 -18.15
N LEU A 44 -23.25 0.00 -17.55
CA LEU A 44 -24.09 -1.08 -18.10
C LEU A 44 -24.73 -0.72 -19.44
N ALA A 45 -25.12 0.56 -19.62
CA ALA A 45 -25.66 1.06 -20.87
C ALA A 45 -24.63 1.07 -22.03
N THR A 46 -23.34 0.98 -21.74
CA THR A 46 -22.30 0.84 -22.80
C THR A 46 -22.34 -0.49 -23.50
N GLY A 47 -22.98 -1.52 -22.91
CA GLY A 47 -22.99 -2.89 -23.42
C GLY A 47 -21.67 -3.65 -23.19
N LEU A 48 -20.72 -3.09 -22.45
CA LEU A 48 -19.50 -3.79 -22.07
C LEU A 48 -19.82 -4.96 -21.12
N PRO A 49 -19.15 -6.11 -21.28
CA PRO A 49 -19.42 -7.27 -20.43
C PRO A 49 -18.95 -7.06 -18.99
N SER A 50 -19.51 -7.86 -18.07
CA SER A 50 -18.99 -7.98 -16.70
C SER A 50 -17.50 -8.30 -16.72
N GLY A 51 -16.74 -7.69 -15.79
CA GLY A 51 -15.28 -7.83 -15.72
C GLY A 51 -14.50 -6.94 -16.69
N SER A 52 -15.17 -6.12 -17.55
CA SER A 52 -14.51 -5.04 -18.32
C SER A 52 -13.77 -4.10 -17.38
N LYS A 53 -12.61 -3.58 -17.83
CA LYS A 53 -11.71 -2.82 -16.98
C LYS A 53 -11.91 -1.32 -17.15
N GLY A 54 -12.15 -0.66 -16.02
CA GLY A 54 -12.20 0.79 -15.93
C GLY A 54 -11.08 1.34 -15.04
N ALA A 55 -10.38 2.36 -15.53
CA ALA A 55 -9.35 3.06 -14.79
C ALA A 55 -9.84 4.43 -14.31
N VAL A 56 -9.22 4.92 -13.23
CA VAL A 56 -9.47 6.28 -12.71
C VAL A 56 -8.12 6.98 -12.59
N TRP A 57 -7.86 7.95 -13.47
CA TRP A 57 -6.63 8.76 -13.47
C TRP A 57 -6.91 10.12 -12.84
N ALA A 58 -6.75 10.18 -11.54
CA ALA A 58 -7.06 11.36 -10.75
C ALA A 58 -6.14 11.45 -9.52
N ALA A 59 -5.96 12.66 -8.99
CA ALA A 59 -5.50 12.84 -7.62
C ALA A 59 -6.53 12.28 -6.63
N ASN A 60 -6.24 12.31 -5.32
CA ASN A 60 -7.24 11.96 -4.32
C ASN A 60 -8.46 12.88 -4.46
N ASP A 61 -9.59 12.31 -4.80
CA ASP A 61 -10.81 13.06 -5.09
C ASP A 61 -12.06 12.19 -4.83
N THR A 62 -13.10 12.78 -4.25
CA THR A 62 -14.35 12.09 -3.90
C THR A 62 -15.09 11.59 -5.14
N THR A 63 -15.16 12.40 -6.21
CA THR A 63 -15.85 12.02 -7.45
C THR A 63 -15.10 10.88 -8.15
N ALA A 64 -13.76 10.97 -8.20
CA ALA A 64 -12.91 9.92 -8.72
C ALA A 64 -13.12 8.58 -8.00
N TRP A 65 -13.16 8.60 -6.66
CA TRP A 65 -13.43 7.41 -5.88
C TRP A 65 -14.86 6.89 -6.06
N THR A 66 -15.83 7.78 -6.22
CA THR A 66 -17.22 7.41 -6.53
C THR A 66 -17.32 6.70 -7.88
N CYS A 67 -16.50 7.06 -8.87
CA CYS A 67 -16.41 6.31 -10.13
C CYS A 67 -15.88 4.88 -9.92
N ALA A 68 -14.90 4.67 -9.03
CA ALA A 68 -14.45 3.33 -8.65
C ALA A 68 -15.56 2.51 -7.97
N LEU A 69 -16.35 3.13 -7.06
CA LEU A 69 -17.53 2.49 -6.48
C LEU A 69 -18.55 2.11 -7.58
N GLY A 70 -18.72 2.96 -8.59
CA GLY A 70 -19.59 2.70 -9.74
C GLY A 70 -19.12 1.50 -10.58
N LEU A 71 -17.81 1.34 -10.79
CA LEU A 71 -17.24 0.16 -11.46
C LEU A 71 -17.59 -1.12 -10.71
N TRP A 72 -17.37 -1.17 -9.40
CA TRP A 72 -17.70 -2.34 -8.60
C TRP A 72 -19.20 -2.62 -8.55
N ARG A 73 -20.04 -1.57 -8.56
CA ARG A 73 -21.48 -1.69 -8.61
C ARG A 73 -21.99 -2.24 -9.95
N ALA A 74 -21.25 -1.99 -11.03
CA ALA A 74 -21.52 -2.56 -12.35
C ALA A 74 -20.89 -3.96 -12.55
N ASN A 75 -20.30 -4.55 -11.52
CA ASN A 75 -19.48 -5.77 -11.59
C ASN A 75 -18.36 -5.68 -12.62
N MET A 76 -17.75 -4.49 -12.73
CA MET A 76 -16.59 -4.23 -13.57
C MET A 76 -15.30 -4.17 -12.75
N CYS A 77 -14.19 -4.41 -13.41
CA CYS A 77 -12.88 -4.50 -12.79
C CYS A 77 -12.23 -3.12 -12.70
N TRP A 78 -11.87 -2.70 -11.50
CA TRP A 78 -11.10 -1.49 -11.27
C TRP A 78 -9.62 -1.70 -11.60
N LEU A 79 -9.06 -0.79 -12.40
CA LEU A 79 -7.65 -0.72 -12.74
C LEU A 79 -7.06 0.56 -12.14
N PRO A 80 -6.39 0.48 -10.99
CA PRO A 80 -5.76 1.65 -10.38
C PRO A 80 -4.57 2.12 -11.21
N VAL A 81 -4.51 3.43 -11.49
CA VAL A 81 -3.38 4.10 -12.13
C VAL A 81 -2.88 5.24 -11.26
N GLY A 82 -1.57 5.38 -11.16
CA GLY A 82 -0.97 6.43 -10.34
C GLY A 82 -1.04 7.78 -11.03
N ALA A 83 -1.66 8.78 -10.39
CA ALA A 83 -1.75 10.14 -10.95
C ALA A 83 -0.38 10.79 -11.22
N ARG A 84 0.65 10.38 -10.48
CA ARG A 84 2.02 10.91 -10.57
C ARG A 84 2.98 10.04 -11.36
N ASN A 85 2.51 8.90 -11.87
CA ASN A 85 3.33 8.04 -12.72
C ASN A 85 3.66 8.75 -14.03
N PRO A 86 4.82 8.47 -14.63
CA PRO A 86 5.11 8.87 -16.01
C PRO A 86 4.00 8.41 -16.97
N ALA A 87 3.72 9.20 -18.00
CA ALA A 87 2.68 8.90 -18.98
C ALA A 87 2.85 7.51 -19.62
N ASP A 88 4.09 7.13 -19.95
CA ASP A 88 4.39 5.85 -20.59
C ASP A 88 4.15 4.65 -19.65
N GLU A 89 4.34 4.81 -18.34
CA GLU A 89 4.01 3.77 -17.36
C GLU A 89 2.50 3.57 -17.27
N ASN A 90 1.73 4.65 -17.14
CA ASN A 90 0.27 4.55 -17.16
C ASN A 90 -0.26 4.04 -18.51
N GLN A 91 0.35 4.45 -19.64
CA GLN A 91 0.00 3.92 -20.94
C GLN A 91 0.20 2.40 -21.02
N TYR A 92 1.34 1.91 -20.54
CA TYR A 92 1.62 0.48 -20.45
C TYR A 92 0.54 -0.25 -19.63
N VAL A 93 0.22 0.27 -18.44
CA VAL A 93 -0.78 -0.33 -17.55
C VAL A 93 -2.16 -0.37 -18.22
N LEU A 94 -2.60 0.74 -18.82
CA LEU A 94 -3.90 0.83 -19.48
C LEU A 94 -4.02 -0.12 -20.68
N ASP A 95 -2.98 -0.20 -21.51
CA ASP A 95 -3.01 -1.08 -22.69
C ASP A 95 -2.81 -2.55 -22.34
N GLN A 96 -1.81 -2.87 -21.50
CA GLN A 96 -1.48 -4.25 -21.14
C GLN A 96 -2.62 -4.95 -20.38
N PHE A 97 -3.33 -4.20 -19.55
CA PHE A 97 -4.43 -4.75 -18.75
C PHE A 97 -5.81 -4.50 -19.36
N ASP A 98 -5.85 -4.16 -20.69
CA ASP A 98 -7.08 -4.04 -21.48
C ASP A 98 -8.09 -3.06 -20.87
N CYS A 99 -7.66 -1.84 -20.54
CA CYS A 99 -8.55 -0.77 -20.11
C CYS A 99 -9.53 -0.39 -21.23
N GLU A 100 -10.83 -0.41 -20.95
CA GLU A 100 -11.88 -0.05 -21.90
C GLU A 100 -12.56 1.29 -21.56
N ILE A 101 -12.45 1.71 -20.30
CA ILE A 101 -13.06 2.93 -19.78
C ILE A 101 -12.02 3.71 -18.97
N LEU A 102 -11.84 4.99 -19.27
CA LEU A 102 -10.96 5.87 -18.50
C LEU A 102 -11.74 7.06 -17.95
N PHE A 103 -11.88 7.09 -16.63
CA PHE A 103 -12.27 8.29 -15.88
C PHE A 103 -11.03 9.11 -15.57
N TYR A 104 -11.05 10.42 -15.77
CA TYR A 104 -9.88 11.25 -15.52
C TYR A 104 -10.25 12.67 -15.12
N GLN A 105 -9.36 13.31 -14.36
CA GLN A 105 -9.46 14.76 -14.08
C GLN A 105 -8.89 15.57 -15.24
N SER A 106 -9.50 16.71 -15.51
CA SER A 106 -9.12 17.62 -16.60
C SER A 106 -7.66 18.08 -16.54
N CYS A 107 -7.08 18.21 -15.35
CA CYS A 107 -5.67 18.56 -15.17
C CYS A 107 -4.68 17.53 -15.77
N PHE A 108 -5.12 16.32 -16.07
CA PHE A 108 -4.33 15.29 -16.75
C PHE A 108 -4.62 15.18 -18.25
N ALA A 109 -5.57 15.96 -18.78
CA ALA A 109 -6.04 15.87 -20.16
C ALA A 109 -4.90 15.98 -21.19
N ALA A 110 -4.02 16.95 -21.07
CA ALA A 110 -2.89 17.13 -21.97
C ALA A 110 -1.93 15.90 -21.97
N THR A 111 -1.67 15.34 -20.80
CA THR A 111 -0.86 14.11 -20.66
C THR A 111 -1.55 12.92 -21.32
N ILE A 112 -2.84 12.74 -21.07
CA ILE A 112 -3.64 11.66 -21.63
C ILE A 112 -3.74 11.79 -23.15
N ALA A 113 -3.96 12.99 -23.69
CA ALA A 113 -4.01 13.27 -25.12
C ALA A 113 -2.71 12.84 -25.83
N SER A 114 -1.55 13.02 -25.18
CA SER A 114 -0.24 12.63 -25.74
C SER A 114 -0.08 11.11 -25.91
N ILE A 115 -0.87 10.31 -25.22
CA ILE A 115 -0.83 8.83 -25.27
C ILE A 115 -2.10 8.22 -25.85
N GLN A 116 -3.15 8.98 -26.11
CA GLN A 116 -4.47 8.49 -26.54
C GLN A 116 -4.38 7.55 -27.76
N ALA A 117 -3.60 7.92 -28.77
CA ALA A 117 -3.44 7.11 -29.98
C ALA A 117 -2.82 5.71 -29.70
N ARG A 118 -2.14 5.55 -28.57
CA ARG A 118 -1.52 4.28 -28.13
C ARG A 118 -2.45 3.44 -27.23
N LEU A 119 -3.70 3.89 -27.03
CA LEU A 119 -4.70 3.25 -26.18
C LEU A 119 -5.96 2.84 -26.99
N PRO A 120 -5.83 2.01 -28.03
CA PRO A 120 -6.94 1.69 -28.95
C PRO A 120 -8.07 0.90 -28.29
N LYS A 121 -7.83 0.31 -27.10
CA LYS A 121 -8.82 -0.47 -26.35
C LYS A 121 -9.75 0.41 -25.51
N VAL A 122 -9.32 1.63 -25.16
CA VAL A 122 -10.14 2.57 -24.40
C VAL A 122 -11.24 3.12 -25.31
N ARG A 123 -12.48 2.73 -25.02
CA ARG A 123 -13.67 3.09 -25.82
C ARG A 123 -14.40 4.29 -25.25
N HIS A 124 -14.30 4.51 -23.93
CA HIS A 124 -15.01 5.57 -23.22
C HIS A 124 -14.02 6.42 -22.43
N TRP A 125 -14.02 7.71 -22.73
CA TRP A 125 -13.19 8.74 -22.10
C TRP A 125 -14.07 9.69 -21.32
N ILE A 126 -14.02 9.67 -19.99
CA ILE A 126 -14.95 10.40 -19.14
C ILE A 126 -14.15 11.39 -18.27
N CYS A 127 -14.31 12.69 -18.53
CA CYS A 127 -13.75 13.75 -17.70
C CYS A 127 -14.63 13.97 -16.48
N ILE A 128 -14.09 13.79 -15.26
CA ILE A 128 -14.91 13.76 -14.03
C ILE A 128 -15.23 15.16 -13.48
N ASP A 129 -14.48 16.19 -13.84
CA ASP A 129 -14.55 17.55 -13.27
C ASP A 129 -14.86 18.63 -14.30
N GLY A 130 -15.16 18.28 -15.55
CA GLY A 130 -15.49 19.25 -16.58
C GLY A 130 -15.58 18.65 -17.97
N GLU A 131 -15.35 19.48 -18.97
CA GLU A 131 -15.20 19.11 -20.36
C GLU A 131 -13.72 19.12 -20.75
N SER A 132 -13.33 18.28 -21.68
CA SER A 132 -11.94 18.12 -22.09
C SER A 132 -11.88 17.91 -23.61
N PRO A 133 -11.90 19.01 -24.37
CA PRO A 133 -11.88 18.98 -25.83
C PRO A 133 -10.56 18.45 -26.40
N GLU A 134 -9.49 18.40 -25.61
CA GLU A 134 -8.17 17.87 -25.99
C GLU A 134 -8.18 16.36 -26.25
N ILE A 135 -9.18 15.66 -25.67
CA ILE A 135 -9.30 14.21 -25.81
C ILE A 135 -10.45 13.88 -26.75
N ALA A 136 -10.12 13.30 -27.89
CA ALA A 136 -11.12 12.92 -28.90
C ALA A 136 -12.14 11.93 -28.32
N GLY A 137 -13.43 12.26 -28.48
CA GLY A 137 -14.52 11.40 -27.96
C GLY A 137 -14.74 11.49 -26.44
N SER A 138 -14.11 12.43 -25.75
CA SER A 138 -14.34 12.66 -24.33
C SER A 138 -15.74 13.24 -24.08
N VAL A 139 -16.34 12.79 -22.98
CA VAL A 139 -17.60 13.32 -22.46
C VAL A 139 -17.41 13.70 -20.99
N SER A 140 -18.11 14.76 -20.51
CA SER A 140 -18.09 15.06 -19.08
C SER A 140 -18.90 14.04 -18.30
N LEU A 141 -18.47 13.69 -17.08
CA LEU A 141 -19.19 12.77 -16.19
C LEU A 141 -20.64 13.22 -16.01
N LYS A 142 -20.83 14.53 -15.78
CA LYS A 142 -22.18 15.11 -15.61
C LYS A 142 -23.10 14.83 -16.80
N ALA A 143 -22.61 14.97 -18.03
CA ALA A 143 -23.40 14.68 -19.22
C ALA A 143 -23.62 13.18 -19.39
N TRP A 144 -22.59 12.37 -19.09
CA TRP A 144 -22.60 10.94 -19.28
C TRP A 144 -23.60 10.19 -18.36
N VAL A 145 -23.77 10.70 -17.12
CA VAL A 145 -24.70 10.10 -16.15
C VAL A 145 -26.07 10.79 -16.08
N LYS A 146 -26.30 11.85 -16.86
CA LYS A 146 -27.47 12.74 -16.73
C LYS A 146 -28.82 12.01 -16.74
N ASP A 147 -28.97 11.05 -17.64
CA ASP A 147 -30.25 10.34 -17.85
C ASP A 147 -30.23 8.93 -17.21
N GLN A 148 -29.24 8.67 -16.35
CA GLN A 148 -29.08 7.38 -15.70
C GLN A 148 -29.80 7.31 -14.35
N ALA A 149 -30.42 6.14 -14.07
CA ALA A 149 -31.10 5.92 -12.81
C ALA A 149 -30.12 5.99 -11.62
N ALA A 150 -30.52 6.69 -10.55
CA ALA A 150 -29.79 6.73 -9.29
C ALA A 150 -30.11 5.54 -8.36
N THR A 151 -30.73 4.48 -8.89
CA THR A 151 -31.06 3.26 -8.18
C THR A 151 -30.06 2.16 -8.47
N LYS A 152 -29.84 1.28 -7.48
CA LYS A 152 -28.91 0.15 -7.60
C LYS A 152 -29.32 -0.78 -8.75
N PRO A 153 -28.42 -1.12 -9.68
CA PRO A 153 -28.70 -2.15 -10.65
C PRO A 153 -28.81 -3.52 -9.98
N HIS A 154 -29.67 -4.38 -10.50
CA HIS A 154 -29.81 -5.76 -10.04
C HIS A 154 -28.87 -6.66 -10.86
N LEU A 155 -27.75 -7.04 -10.29
CA LEU A 155 -26.76 -7.90 -10.92
C LEU A 155 -26.52 -9.15 -10.07
N HIS A 156 -26.30 -10.27 -10.74
CA HIS A 156 -25.70 -11.43 -10.10
C HIS A 156 -24.20 -11.24 -10.07
N VAL A 157 -23.58 -11.40 -8.90
CA VAL A 157 -22.13 -11.24 -8.68
C VAL A 157 -21.59 -12.53 -8.11
N ASP A 158 -20.60 -13.12 -8.76
CA ASP A 158 -19.85 -14.24 -8.21
C ASP A 158 -18.74 -13.66 -7.29
N MET A 159 -18.54 -14.28 -6.13
CA MET A 159 -17.49 -13.86 -5.19
C MET A 159 -16.08 -14.03 -5.76
N ASP A 160 -15.93 -14.87 -6.76
CA ASP A 160 -14.66 -15.10 -7.47
C ASP A 160 -14.50 -14.25 -8.74
N ASP A 161 -15.47 -13.37 -9.05
CA ASP A 161 -15.27 -12.35 -10.09
C ASP A 161 -14.10 -11.42 -9.74
N VAL A 162 -13.25 -11.14 -10.74
CA VAL A 162 -12.11 -10.23 -10.59
C VAL A 162 -12.61 -8.80 -10.58
N VAL A 163 -12.39 -8.10 -9.48
CA VAL A 163 -12.87 -6.72 -9.26
C VAL A 163 -11.76 -5.68 -9.29
N ALA A 164 -10.50 -6.13 -9.29
CA ALA A 164 -9.36 -5.25 -9.50
C ALA A 164 -8.21 -6.01 -10.18
N VAL A 165 -7.53 -5.32 -11.10
CA VAL A 165 -6.21 -5.71 -11.61
C VAL A 165 -5.23 -4.66 -11.15
N VAL A 166 -4.50 -4.95 -10.07
CA VAL A 166 -3.63 -3.97 -9.40
C VAL A 166 -2.20 -4.07 -9.93
N PRO A 167 -1.67 -3.00 -10.54
CA PRO A 167 -0.29 -2.97 -11.00
C PRO A 167 0.68 -3.07 -9.83
N THR A 168 1.65 -3.98 -9.91
CA THR A 168 2.75 -4.08 -8.92
C THR A 168 4.09 -3.94 -9.62
N GLY A 169 4.99 -3.19 -8.98
CA GLY A 169 6.37 -3.04 -9.47
C GLY A 169 7.09 -4.40 -9.45
N GLY A 170 7.24 -5.01 -10.61
CA GLY A 170 8.03 -6.22 -10.75
C GLY A 170 9.54 -5.94 -10.67
N THR A 171 10.31 -6.97 -10.30
CA THR A 171 11.78 -6.92 -10.30
C THR A 171 12.37 -6.83 -11.72
N THR A 172 11.58 -7.17 -12.72
CA THR A 172 11.96 -7.21 -14.14
C THR A 172 11.70 -5.90 -14.90
N GLY A 173 11.16 -4.87 -14.25
CA GLY A 173 10.99 -3.53 -14.80
C GLY A 173 9.55 -3.13 -15.12
N LEU A 174 8.74 -3.97 -15.73
CA LEU A 174 7.35 -3.63 -16.08
C LEU A 174 6.36 -4.12 -15.02
N PRO A 175 5.29 -3.36 -14.72
CA PRO A 175 4.28 -3.74 -13.75
C PRO A 175 3.55 -5.04 -14.14
N LYS A 176 3.28 -5.91 -13.15
CA LYS A 176 2.39 -7.07 -13.27
C LYS A 176 1.02 -6.71 -12.74
N GLY A 177 -0.03 -7.26 -13.34
CA GLY A 177 -1.41 -7.06 -12.90
C GLY A 177 -1.87 -8.14 -11.93
N VAL A 178 -1.97 -7.85 -10.66
CA VAL A 178 -2.50 -8.79 -9.65
C VAL A 178 -4.02 -8.80 -9.71
N MET A 179 -4.62 -9.96 -9.95
CA MET A 179 -6.07 -10.13 -10.00
C MET A 179 -6.64 -10.40 -8.61
N ASN A 180 -7.35 -9.43 -8.04
CA ASN A 180 -8.08 -9.57 -6.80
C ASN A 180 -9.58 -9.71 -7.07
N THR A 181 -10.24 -10.61 -6.32
CA THR A 181 -11.66 -10.91 -6.42
C THR A 181 -12.46 -10.22 -5.32
N HIS A 182 -13.79 -10.29 -5.38
CA HIS A 182 -14.65 -9.87 -4.26
C HIS A 182 -14.27 -10.63 -2.97
N ARG A 183 -13.98 -11.93 -3.08
CA ARG A 183 -13.60 -12.79 -1.95
C ARG A 183 -12.29 -12.32 -1.31
N THR A 184 -11.26 -12.02 -2.11
CA THR A 184 -9.97 -11.56 -1.59
C THR A 184 -10.10 -10.26 -0.80
N TYR A 185 -10.84 -9.28 -1.33
CA TYR A 185 -11.05 -8.01 -0.62
C TYR A 185 -11.99 -8.13 0.58
N GLN A 186 -13.02 -8.96 0.49
CA GLN A 186 -13.87 -9.27 1.65
C GLN A 186 -13.03 -9.78 2.81
N THR A 187 -12.13 -10.74 2.55
CA THR A 187 -11.23 -11.31 3.56
C THR A 187 -10.33 -10.24 4.15
N ALA A 188 -9.72 -9.38 3.31
CA ALA A 188 -8.89 -8.28 3.77
C ALA A 188 -9.66 -7.28 4.65
N PHE A 189 -10.86 -6.88 4.23
CA PHE A 189 -11.67 -5.92 5.01
C PHE A 189 -12.09 -6.50 6.37
N ILE A 190 -12.48 -7.77 6.40
CA ILE A 190 -12.81 -8.45 7.67
C ILE A 190 -11.57 -8.51 8.56
N HIS A 191 -10.39 -8.81 8.02
CA HIS A 191 -9.15 -8.82 8.76
C HIS A 191 -8.88 -7.47 9.44
N PHE A 192 -8.95 -6.36 8.69
CA PHE A 192 -8.78 -5.02 9.28
C PHE A 192 -9.88 -4.68 10.30
N MET A 193 -11.13 -5.04 10.02
CA MET A 193 -12.24 -4.79 10.94
C MET A 193 -12.12 -5.55 12.27
N MET A 194 -11.53 -6.75 12.25
CA MET A 194 -11.26 -7.54 13.46
C MET A 194 -10.16 -6.92 14.33
N HIS A 195 -9.14 -6.31 13.71
CA HIS A 195 -7.99 -5.74 14.43
C HIS A 195 -8.18 -4.28 14.81
N CYS A 196 -9.10 -3.57 14.15
CA CYS A 196 -9.50 -2.20 14.46
C CYS A 196 -11.00 -2.16 14.80
N PRO A 197 -11.42 -2.75 15.95
CA PRO A 197 -12.83 -2.83 16.33
C PRO A 197 -13.38 -1.47 16.76
N TYR A 198 -14.64 -1.24 16.41
CA TYR A 198 -15.45 -0.13 16.87
C TYR A 198 -16.76 -0.66 17.46
N SER A 199 -17.27 -0.01 18.50
CA SER A 199 -18.61 -0.28 18.99
C SER A 199 -19.67 0.22 18.01
N SER A 200 -20.90 -0.28 18.13
CA SER A 200 -22.00 0.13 17.27
C SER A 200 -22.43 1.60 17.42
N GLN A 201 -21.96 2.27 18.48
CA GLN A 201 -22.25 3.68 18.75
C GLN A 201 -21.15 4.61 18.23
N GLU A 202 -20.05 4.05 17.76
CA GLU A 202 -18.92 4.84 17.27
C GLU A 202 -18.99 5.00 15.76
N HIS A 203 -18.74 6.23 15.31
CA HIS A 203 -18.63 6.56 13.90
C HIS A 203 -17.15 6.80 13.56
N PRO A 204 -16.43 5.85 12.95
CA PRO A 204 -15.04 6.04 12.62
C PRO A 204 -14.85 7.17 11.62
N VAL A 205 -13.75 7.91 11.79
CA VAL A 205 -13.32 8.93 10.85
C VAL A 205 -11.91 8.60 10.42
N THR A 206 -11.70 8.31 9.14
CA THR A 206 -10.35 8.07 8.61
C THR A 206 -9.83 9.25 7.80
N LEU A 207 -8.52 9.49 7.89
CA LEU A 207 -7.82 10.49 7.08
C LEU A 207 -7.12 9.80 5.91
N ALA A 208 -7.64 10.01 4.69
CA ALA A 208 -7.05 9.51 3.45
C ALA A 208 -6.05 10.54 2.89
N ALA A 209 -4.80 10.50 3.36
CA ALA A 209 -3.72 11.36 2.89
C ALA A 209 -2.81 10.68 1.85
N ALA A 210 -2.62 9.36 1.96
CA ALA A 210 -1.92 8.56 0.95
C ALA A 210 -2.81 8.36 -0.30
N PRO A 211 -2.24 7.93 -1.45
CA PRO A 211 -3.04 7.75 -2.67
C PRO A 211 -4.21 6.77 -2.49
N MET A 212 -5.41 7.20 -2.86
CA MET A 212 -6.61 6.35 -2.81
C MET A 212 -6.59 5.23 -3.85
N THR A 213 -5.74 5.32 -4.86
CA THR A 213 -5.46 4.22 -5.80
C THR A 213 -4.67 3.07 -5.18
N HIS A 214 -4.30 3.16 -3.90
CA HIS A 214 -3.59 2.15 -3.13
C HIS A 214 -4.32 1.82 -1.82
N THR A 215 -3.58 1.39 -0.80
CA THR A 215 -4.08 0.95 0.50
C THR A 215 -5.03 1.95 1.16
N SER A 216 -4.79 3.26 1.02
CA SER A 216 -5.64 4.30 1.64
C SER A 216 -7.09 4.24 1.15
N GLY A 217 -7.30 4.04 -0.17
CA GLY A 217 -8.64 3.88 -0.73
C GLY A 217 -9.31 2.59 -0.26
N LEU A 218 -8.58 1.46 -0.27
CA LEU A 218 -9.12 0.18 0.18
C LEU A 218 -9.48 0.22 1.68
N LEU A 219 -8.64 0.83 2.52
CA LEU A 219 -8.92 0.98 3.96
C LEU A 219 -10.09 1.94 4.24
N SER A 220 -10.49 2.79 3.31
CA SER A 220 -11.69 3.63 3.43
C SER A 220 -12.99 2.80 3.41
N ILE A 221 -12.98 1.62 2.79
CA ILE A 221 -14.16 0.75 2.67
C ILE A 221 -14.61 0.17 4.03
N PRO A 222 -13.75 -0.40 4.89
CA PRO A 222 -14.13 -0.77 6.25
C PRO A 222 -14.74 0.36 7.07
N VAL A 223 -14.25 1.59 6.91
CA VAL A 223 -14.77 2.79 7.59
C VAL A 223 -16.16 3.13 7.10
N THR A 224 -16.31 3.32 5.79
CA THR A 224 -17.61 3.64 5.19
C THR A 224 -18.64 2.53 5.44
N SER A 225 -18.23 1.25 5.53
CA SER A 225 -19.15 0.13 5.84
C SER A 225 -19.79 0.23 7.23
N ARG A 226 -19.20 1.01 8.13
CA ARG A 226 -19.72 1.29 9.49
C ARG A 226 -20.52 2.61 9.57
N GLY A 227 -20.80 3.25 8.43
CA GLY A 227 -21.43 4.57 8.37
C GLY A 227 -20.47 5.71 8.75
N GLY A 228 -19.15 5.42 8.76
CA GLY A 228 -18.09 6.36 9.11
C GLY A 228 -17.69 7.28 7.95
N THR A 229 -16.85 8.24 8.24
CA THR A 229 -16.46 9.34 7.35
C THR A 229 -15.00 9.19 6.87
N VAL A 230 -14.75 9.50 5.62
CA VAL A 230 -13.41 9.58 5.02
C VAL A 230 -13.08 11.05 4.75
N VAL A 231 -12.08 11.59 5.41
CA VAL A 231 -11.54 12.92 5.13
C VAL A 231 -10.43 12.77 4.09
N ILE A 232 -10.63 13.35 2.91
CA ILE A 232 -9.69 13.22 1.78
C ILE A 232 -8.78 14.44 1.73
N LEU A 233 -7.46 14.19 1.74
CA LEU A 233 -6.44 15.19 1.42
C LEU A 233 -5.85 14.88 0.05
N ALA A 234 -5.67 15.91 -0.76
CA ALA A 234 -5.12 15.77 -2.12
C ALA A 234 -3.67 15.24 -2.12
N LYS A 235 -2.92 15.45 -1.03
CA LYS A 235 -1.53 14.99 -0.85
C LYS A 235 -1.20 14.77 0.63
N PRO A 236 -0.21 13.93 0.96
CA PRO A 236 0.26 13.70 2.33
C PRO A 236 1.16 14.86 2.79
N ASP A 237 0.55 16.01 3.07
CA ASP A 237 1.22 17.18 3.62
C ASP A 237 1.14 17.15 5.15
N PRO A 238 2.27 17.13 5.89
CA PRO A 238 2.27 17.05 7.35
C PRO A 238 1.44 18.14 8.02
N THR A 239 1.51 19.38 7.54
CA THR A 239 0.77 20.51 8.13
C THR A 239 -0.73 20.30 8.00
N LEU A 240 -1.19 19.92 6.80
CA LEU A 240 -2.61 19.65 6.55
C LEU A 240 -3.11 18.43 7.33
N MET A 241 -2.29 17.38 7.44
CA MET A 241 -2.64 16.17 8.21
C MET A 241 -2.80 16.51 9.70
N LEU A 242 -1.84 17.24 10.28
CA LEU A 242 -1.87 17.62 11.68
C LEU A 242 -3.04 18.57 12.02
N ALA A 243 -3.41 19.44 11.10
CA ALA A 243 -4.59 20.30 11.25
C ALA A 243 -5.91 19.51 11.10
N ALA A 244 -5.95 18.47 10.25
CA ALA A 244 -7.15 17.67 10.02
C ALA A 244 -7.50 16.76 11.21
N ILE A 245 -6.50 16.22 11.92
CA ILE A 245 -6.72 15.25 13.01
C ILE A 245 -7.67 15.80 14.08
N PRO A 246 -7.37 16.92 14.76
CA PRO A 246 -8.28 17.47 15.77
C PRO A 246 -9.54 18.08 15.17
N ARG A 247 -9.44 18.71 13.97
CA ARG A 247 -10.56 19.37 13.31
C ARG A 247 -11.71 18.41 13.00
N TYR A 248 -11.39 17.25 12.45
CA TYR A 248 -12.38 16.24 12.04
C TYR A 248 -12.53 15.10 13.06
N LYS A 249 -11.83 15.17 14.20
CA LYS A 249 -11.78 14.11 15.22
C LYS A 249 -11.44 12.77 14.57
N VAL A 250 -10.35 12.75 13.82
CA VAL A 250 -9.88 11.54 13.12
C VAL A 250 -9.63 10.43 14.11
N THR A 251 -10.22 9.26 13.86
CA THR A 251 -10.08 8.09 14.74
C THR A 251 -9.08 7.08 14.21
N GLU A 252 -8.86 7.05 12.89
CA GLU A 252 -7.89 6.14 12.28
C GLU A 252 -7.24 6.75 11.04
N LEU A 253 -6.01 6.35 10.76
CA LEU A 253 -5.32 6.68 9.52
C LEU A 253 -4.24 5.65 9.23
N PHE A 254 -3.91 5.48 7.95
CA PHE A 254 -2.80 4.67 7.48
C PHE A 254 -1.68 5.57 6.97
N LEU A 255 -0.46 5.35 7.46
CA LEU A 255 0.74 6.07 7.02
C LEU A 255 1.91 5.10 6.80
N PRO A 256 2.65 5.22 5.69
CA PRO A 256 3.94 4.55 5.59
C PRO A 256 4.93 5.15 6.59
N PRO A 257 5.91 4.37 7.09
CA PRO A 257 6.89 4.82 8.08
C PRO A 257 7.56 6.15 7.75
N THR A 258 7.88 6.38 6.47
CA THR A 258 8.51 7.63 6.01
C THR A 258 7.66 8.88 6.26
N VAL A 259 6.34 8.76 6.21
CA VAL A 259 5.44 9.87 6.54
C VAL A 259 5.37 10.06 8.05
N ILE A 260 5.33 8.97 8.81
CA ILE A 260 5.38 9.05 10.28
C ILE A 260 6.66 9.76 10.72
N TYR A 261 7.83 9.40 10.16
CA TYR A 261 9.11 10.04 10.50
C TYR A 261 9.07 11.56 10.28
N ARG A 262 8.49 12.02 9.16
CA ARG A 262 8.31 13.46 8.92
C ARG A 262 7.39 14.14 9.95
N LEU A 263 6.38 13.45 10.44
CA LEU A 263 5.53 13.97 11.52
C LEU A 263 6.34 14.09 12.83
N LEU A 264 7.17 13.09 13.14
CA LEU A 264 8.01 13.08 14.33
C LEU A 264 9.07 14.20 14.36
N GLU A 265 9.44 14.76 13.21
CA GLU A 265 10.37 15.89 13.10
C GLU A 265 9.75 17.23 13.50
N VAL A 266 8.41 17.31 13.63
CA VAL A 266 7.74 18.54 14.05
C VAL A 266 7.99 18.78 15.56
N PRO A 267 8.66 19.88 15.94
CA PRO A 267 8.99 20.14 17.35
C PRO A 267 7.73 20.28 18.20
N ASP A 268 7.75 19.69 19.40
CA ASP A 268 6.67 19.74 20.40
C ASP A 268 5.31 19.30 19.85
N LEU A 269 5.31 18.30 18.99
CA LEU A 269 4.13 17.84 18.27
C LEU A 269 2.96 17.48 19.19
N ASN A 270 3.23 16.74 20.27
CA ASN A 270 2.25 16.33 21.27
C ASN A 270 1.67 17.49 22.11
N MET A 271 2.38 18.64 22.17
CA MET A 271 1.88 19.84 22.84
C MET A 271 1.07 20.74 21.92
N LYS A 272 1.24 20.60 20.60
CA LYS A 272 0.63 21.45 19.57
C LYS A 272 -0.61 20.86 18.94
N VAL A 273 -0.74 19.53 18.96
CA VAL A 273 -1.83 18.81 18.29
C VAL A 273 -2.53 17.87 19.27
N ASP A 274 -3.84 17.95 19.31
CA ASP A 274 -4.67 17.03 20.07
C ASP A 274 -4.89 15.73 19.27
N PHE A 275 -4.29 14.64 19.77
CA PHE A 275 -4.42 13.29 19.22
C PHE A 275 -5.45 12.43 19.95
N SER A 276 -6.19 12.97 20.93
CA SER A 276 -7.08 12.21 21.81
C SER A 276 -8.20 11.46 21.08
N SER A 277 -8.54 11.88 19.85
CA SER A 277 -9.52 11.19 19.02
C SER A 277 -8.96 9.94 18.33
N LEU A 278 -7.63 9.83 18.18
CA LEU A 278 -7.02 8.68 17.49
C LEU A 278 -7.22 7.39 18.31
N LYS A 279 -7.65 6.35 17.61
CA LYS A 279 -7.73 4.97 18.10
C LYS A 279 -6.73 4.06 17.40
N TYR A 280 -6.52 4.29 16.11
CA TYR A 280 -5.65 3.46 15.30
C TYR A 280 -4.81 4.30 14.34
N LEU A 281 -3.50 4.26 14.52
CA LEU A 281 -2.53 4.73 13.54
C LEU A 281 -1.87 3.50 12.93
N MET A 282 -2.38 3.10 11.76
CA MET A 282 -1.86 1.96 11.04
C MET A 282 -0.58 2.35 10.29
N TYR A 283 0.46 1.53 10.41
CA TYR A 283 1.70 1.70 9.65
C TYR A 283 2.08 0.40 8.94
N GLY A 284 2.74 0.53 7.78
CA GLY A 284 3.12 -0.63 6.97
C GLY A 284 3.64 -0.24 5.60
N ALA A 285 3.63 -1.18 4.65
CA ALA A 285 4.18 -1.07 3.30
C ALA A 285 5.71 -0.95 3.24
N ALA A 286 6.39 -0.68 4.37
CA ALA A 286 7.84 -0.66 4.52
C ALA A 286 8.21 -1.04 5.96
N PRO A 287 9.45 -1.51 6.23
CA PRO A 287 9.93 -1.72 7.59
C PRO A 287 9.95 -0.42 8.39
N MET A 288 9.67 -0.51 9.69
CA MET A 288 9.73 0.63 10.62
C MET A 288 10.87 0.44 11.62
N SER A 289 11.65 1.49 11.85
CA SER A 289 12.66 1.52 12.91
C SER A 289 12.01 1.38 14.27
N VAL A 290 12.53 0.47 15.11
CA VAL A 290 12.01 0.25 16.47
C VAL A 290 12.14 1.53 17.31
N GLU A 291 13.24 2.28 17.19
CA GLU A 291 13.44 3.53 17.92
C GLU A 291 12.42 4.61 17.50
N LYS A 292 12.17 4.74 16.19
CA LYS A 292 11.13 5.66 15.69
C LYS A 292 9.73 5.20 16.07
N LEU A 293 9.50 3.88 16.16
CA LEU A 293 8.23 3.31 16.63
C LEU A 293 7.98 3.67 18.10
N LYS A 294 8.98 3.52 18.98
CA LYS A 294 8.89 3.92 20.39
C LYS A 294 8.59 5.42 20.51
N LEU A 295 9.29 6.27 19.75
CA LEU A 295 9.02 7.70 19.73
C LEU A 295 7.59 8.01 19.26
N ALA A 296 7.09 7.30 18.25
CA ALA A 296 5.71 7.42 17.80
C ALA A 296 4.70 7.00 18.89
N MET A 297 5.00 5.93 19.66
CA MET A 297 4.17 5.50 20.80
C MET A 297 4.11 6.57 21.89
N ASP A 298 5.23 7.25 22.17
CA ASP A 298 5.29 8.33 23.18
C ASP A 298 4.47 9.56 22.75
N ILE A 299 4.42 9.86 21.44
CA ILE A 299 3.75 11.04 20.88
C ILE A 299 2.26 10.79 20.63
N PHE A 300 1.92 9.71 19.95
CA PHE A 300 0.55 9.42 19.54
C PHE A 300 -0.22 8.57 20.55
N GLY A 301 0.47 7.98 21.52
CA GLY A 301 -0.11 7.06 22.49
C GLY A 301 -0.20 5.61 21.98
N PRO A 302 -0.95 4.74 22.69
CA PRO A 302 -1.04 3.31 22.43
C PRO A 302 -2.01 2.98 21.27
N VAL A 303 -1.87 3.66 20.14
CA VAL A 303 -2.78 3.60 19.00
C VAL A 303 -2.16 2.96 17.75
N LEU A 304 -0.88 2.60 17.82
CA LEU A 304 -0.14 2.09 16.66
C LEU A 304 -0.57 0.65 16.30
N VAL A 305 -0.73 0.38 15.01
CA VAL A 305 -1.06 -0.94 14.46
C VAL A 305 -0.12 -1.20 13.29
N GLY A 306 0.80 -2.16 13.45
CA GLY A 306 1.75 -2.53 12.40
C GLY A 306 1.12 -3.54 11.42
N GLY A 307 1.26 -3.34 10.12
CA GLY A 307 0.71 -4.22 9.11
C GLY A 307 1.74 -4.74 8.11
N TYR A 308 1.68 -6.04 7.83
CA TYR A 308 2.41 -6.68 6.74
C TYR A 308 1.44 -7.30 5.75
N GLY A 309 1.71 -7.04 4.48
CA GLY A 309 0.97 -7.62 3.38
C GLY A 309 1.52 -7.17 2.03
N GLN A 310 1.09 -7.84 1.01
CA GLN A 310 1.41 -7.52 -0.38
C GLN A 310 0.13 -7.57 -1.22
N THR A 311 0.19 -7.01 -2.42
CA THR A 311 -0.98 -6.94 -3.32
C THR A 311 -1.52 -8.33 -3.66
N GLU A 312 -0.63 -9.31 -3.76
CA GLU A 312 -0.91 -10.72 -4.03
C GLU A 312 -1.67 -11.42 -2.89
N ALA A 313 -1.72 -10.80 -1.71
CA ALA A 313 -2.46 -11.27 -0.53
C ALA A 313 -3.45 -10.20 -0.01
N ALA A 314 -3.94 -9.32 -0.88
CA ALA A 314 -4.85 -8.22 -0.57
C ALA A 314 -4.42 -7.37 0.66
N ALA A 315 -3.10 -7.22 0.88
CA ALA A 315 -2.46 -6.48 1.96
C ALA A 315 -2.78 -6.96 3.41
N ALA A 316 -3.17 -8.23 3.61
CA ALA A 316 -3.67 -8.72 4.89
C ALA A 316 -3.02 -10.05 5.32
N ILE A 317 -1.70 -10.08 5.50
CA ILE A 317 -0.95 -11.29 5.92
C ILE A 317 -0.84 -11.35 7.45
N SER A 318 -0.39 -10.29 8.10
CA SER A 318 -0.27 -10.21 9.56
C SER A 318 -0.46 -8.80 10.08
N LEU A 319 -0.80 -8.68 11.37
CA LEU A 319 -0.91 -7.39 12.07
C LEU A 319 -0.31 -7.48 13.47
N LEU A 320 0.47 -6.47 13.85
CA LEU A 320 0.88 -6.18 15.22
C LEU A 320 -0.14 -5.19 15.79
N ARG A 321 -0.98 -5.67 16.71
CA ARG A 321 -2.09 -4.89 17.27
C ARG A 321 -1.59 -3.83 18.24
N SER A 322 -2.40 -2.81 18.50
CA SER A 322 -2.04 -1.72 19.41
C SER A 322 -1.71 -2.19 20.83
N ASP A 323 -2.46 -3.18 21.35
CA ASP A 323 -2.20 -3.76 22.67
C ASP A 323 -0.93 -4.63 22.70
N GLU A 324 -0.48 -5.19 21.57
CA GLU A 324 0.75 -5.98 21.47
C GLU A 324 2.03 -5.13 21.42
N HIS A 325 1.91 -3.83 21.16
CA HIS A 325 3.03 -2.88 21.30
C HIS A 325 3.41 -2.62 22.75
N LEU A 326 2.59 -3.07 23.70
CA LEU A 326 2.77 -2.83 25.13
C LEU A 326 2.89 -4.13 25.91
N VAL A 327 3.69 -4.11 26.98
CA VAL A 327 3.74 -5.13 28.02
C VAL A 327 3.73 -4.43 29.37
N GLY A 328 2.70 -4.68 30.19
CA GLY A 328 2.57 -4.04 31.49
C GLY A 328 2.49 -2.51 31.44
N GLY A 329 1.93 -1.95 30.35
CA GLY A 329 1.81 -0.50 30.14
C GLY A 329 3.09 0.20 29.66
N LYS A 330 4.15 -0.55 29.37
CA LYS A 330 5.41 -0.06 28.79
C LYS A 330 5.59 -0.62 27.40
N ALA A 331 6.47 -0.01 26.60
CA ALA A 331 6.85 -0.53 25.30
C ALA A 331 7.27 -2.01 25.39
N ALA A 332 6.77 -2.83 24.50
CA ALA A 332 7.13 -4.24 24.41
C ALA A 332 8.62 -4.40 24.07
N PRO A 333 9.23 -5.58 24.30
CA PRO A 333 10.61 -5.85 23.90
C PRO A 333 10.85 -5.56 22.40
N ASP A 334 12.06 -5.12 22.08
CA ASP A 334 12.45 -4.75 20.70
C ASP A 334 12.26 -5.88 19.70
N THR A 335 12.44 -7.12 20.14
CA THR A 335 12.15 -8.31 19.34
C THR A 335 10.69 -8.33 18.88
N ARG A 336 9.73 -8.04 19.76
CA ARG A 336 8.31 -7.97 19.39
C ARG A 336 7.99 -6.73 18.56
N LEU A 337 8.56 -5.57 18.90
CA LEU A 337 8.34 -4.32 18.16
C LEU A 337 8.91 -4.36 16.74
N SER A 338 9.94 -5.17 16.48
CA SER A 338 10.49 -5.41 15.14
C SER A 338 9.72 -6.46 14.33
N SER A 339 8.78 -7.19 14.96
CA SER A 339 7.92 -8.13 14.25
C SER A 339 6.87 -7.41 13.41
N VAL A 340 6.25 -8.14 12.51
CA VAL A 340 5.07 -7.68 11.75
C VAL A 340 3.76 -8.20 12.34
N GLY A 341 3.80 -8.60 13.61
CA GLY A 341 2.65 -9.08 14.35
C GLY A 341 2.34 -10.55 14.11
N ARG A 342 1.12 -10.94 14.43
CA ARG A 342 0.66 -12.32 14.27
C ARG A 342 0.01 -12.53 12.92
N PRO A 343 0.17 -13.74 12.32
CA PRO A 343 -0.56 -14.12 11.12
C PRO A 343 -2.08 -13.87 11.25
N SER A 344 -2.69 -13.47 10.14
CA SER A 344 -4.14 -13.33 10.05
C SER A 344 -4.85 -14.64 10.41
N PRO A 345 -5.90 -14.62 11.25
CA PRO A 345 -6.70 -15.82 11.51
C PRO A 345 -7.49 -16.28 10.27
N LEU A 346 -7.53 -15.47 9.21
CA LEU A 346 -8.21 -15.76 7.94
C LEU A 346 -7.25 -16.32 6.87
N ALA A 347 -5.97 -16.52 7.23
CA ALA A 347 -4.95 -17.09 6.35
C ALA A 347 -4.13 -18.15 7.09
N HIS A 348 -3.77 -19.20 6.39
CA HIS A 348 -2.79 -20.16 6.89
C HIS A 348 -1.41 -19.68 6.43
N VAL A 349 -0.58 -19.24 7.36
CA VAL A 349 0.77 -18.70 7.10
C VAL A 349 1.80 -19.66 7.67
N GLU A 350 2.74 -20.09 6.84
CA GLU A 350 3.82 -21.02 7.19
C GLU A 350 5.16 -20.49 6.67
N ILE A 351 6.23 -20.99 7.26
CA ILE A 351 7.60 -20.76 6.80
C ILE A 351 8.07 -22.03 6.09
N MET A 352 8.58 -21.88 4.85
CA MET A 352 8.98 -23.02 4.02
C MET A 352 10.43 -22.89 3.55
N ASP A 353 11.08 -24.05 3.38
CA ASP A 353 12.37 -24.16 2.72
C ASP A 353 12.25 -24.09 1.18
N ASP A 354 13.39 -24.23 0.48
CA ASP A 354 13.44 -24.20 -0.98
C ASP A 354 12.79 -25.45 -1.63
N ASP A 355 12.56 -26.51 -0.87
CA ASP A 355 11.87 -27.74 -1.30
C ASP A 355 10.38 -27.74 -0.93
N ASN A 356 9.84 -26.61 -0.45
CA ASN A 356 8.46 -26.41 0.02
C ASN A 356 8.07 -27.23 1.25
N HIS A 357 9.03 -27.65 2.08
CA HIS A 357 8.72 -28.26 3.37
C HIS A 357 8.50 -27.18 4.43
N ILE A 358 7.47 -27.36 5.25
CA ILE A 358 7.18 -26.47 6.38
C ILE A 358 8.28 -26.59 7.43
N LEU A 359 8.84 -25.46 7.82
CA LEU A 359 9.90 -25.38 8.83
C LEU A 359 9.33 -25.21 10.24
N PRO A 360 10.00 -25.75 11.27
CA PRO A 360 9.67 -25.49 12.67
C PRO A 360 9.76 -24.01 13.03
N ARG A 361 9.08 -23.60 14.11
CA ARG A 361 9.18 -22.25 14.67
C ARG A 361 10.63 -21.88 14.95
N GLY A 362 10.96 -20.60 14.79
CA GLY A 362 12.31 -20.05 14.95
C GLY A 362 13.24 -20.29 13.77
N GLN A 363 12.92 -21.20 12.85
CA GLN A 363 13.72 -21.39 11.64
C GLN A 363 13.30 -20.42 10.55
N SER A 364 14.30 -19.89 9.82
CA SER A 364 14.10 -18.94 8.73
C SER A 364 13.90 -19.66 7.40
N GLY A 365 12.92 -19.21 6.64
CA GLY A 365 12.59 -19.67 5.31
C GLY A 365 11.70 -18.67 4.59
N GLU A 366 11.12 -19.05 3.46
CA GLU A 366 10.18 -18.21 2.74
C GLU A 366 8.82 -18.16 3.47
N ILE A 367 8.25 -16.97 3.59
CA ILE A 367 6.89 -16.78 4.13
C ILE A 367 5.91 -17.20 3.04
N CYS A 368 5.12 -18.24 3.30
CA CYS A 368 4.11 -18.75 2.40
C CYS A 368 2.73 -18.67 3.04
N LEU A 369 1.70 -18.44 2.25
CA LEU A 369 0.34 -18.41 2.77
C LEU A 369 -0.68 -18.98 1.80
N ARG A 370 -1.79 -19.48 2.35
CA ARG A 370 -2.98 -19.88 1.60
C ARG A 370 -4.24 -19.41 2.32
N GLY A 371 -5.30 -19.20 1.56
CA GLY A 371 -6.61 -18.75 2.05
C GLY A 371 -7.30 -17.82 1.08
N ASP A 372 -8.48 -17.39 1.46
CA ASP A 372 -9.36 -16.56 0.60
C ASP A 372 -8.81 -15.15 0.32
N GLY A 373 -7.77 -14.72 1.06
CA GLY A 373 -7.06 -13.46 0.82
C GLY A 373 -6.03 -13.52 -0.32
N VAL A 374 -5.71 -14.72 -0.84
CA VAL A 374 -4.73 -14.89 -1.92
C VAL A 374 -5.33 -14.47 -3.27
N MET A 375 -4.55 -13.77 -4.07
CA MET A 375 -4.93 -13.36 -5.42
C MET A 375 -5.36 -14.54 -6.30
N ARG A 376 -6.18 -14.29 -7.31
CA ARG A 376 -6.51 -15.29 -8.34
C ARG A 376 -5.31 -15.65 -9.23
N GLY A 377 -4.33 -14.75 -9.35
CA GLY A 377 -3.14 -14.89 -10.19
C GLY A 377 -2.75 -13.57 -10.85
N TYR A 378 -1.76 -13.63 -11.73
CA TYR A 378 -1.35 -12.47 -12.54
C TYR A 378 -2.12 -12.42 -13.86
N TYR A 379 -2.62 -11.25 -14.21
CA TYR A 379 -3.37 -11.02 -15.43
C TYR A 379 -2.52 -11.29 -16.68
N LYS A 380 -2.98 -12.19 -17.56
CA LYS A 380 -2.28 -12.65 -18.78
C LYS A 380 -0.89 -13.26 -18.53
N ASP A 381 -0.59 -13.68 -17.31
CA ASP A 381 0.69 -14.31 -17.00
C ASP A 381 0.49 -15.61 -16.19
N PRO A 382 -0.01 -16.68 -16.84
CA PRO A 382 -0.24 -17.95 -16.16
C PRO A 382 1.08 -18.64 -15.73
N VAL A 383 2.17 -18.38 -16.44
CA VAL A 383 3.49 -18.95 -16.11
C VAL A 383 3.95 -18.37 -14.77
N LYS A 384 3.94 -17.04 -14.65
CA LYS A 384 4.32 -16.39 -13.41
C LYS A 384 3.36 -16.70 -12.26
N THR A 385 2.09 -16.91 -12.58
CA THR A 385 1.10 -17.36 -11.57
C THR A 385 1.48 -18.72 -11.01
N ALA A 386 1.81 -19.69 -11.88
CA ALA A 386 2.22 -21.04 -11.46
C ALA A 386 3.56 -21.06 -10.68
N GLU A 387 4.49 -20.14 -11.00
CA GLU A 387 5.73 -19.94 -10.24
C GLU A 387 5.51 -19.31 -8.86
N THR A 388 4.40 -18.60 -8.68
CA THR A 388 4.13 -17.83 -7.45
C THR A 388 3.13 -18.53 -6.54
N ILE A 389 2.19 -19.28 -7.12
CA ILE A 389 1.21 -20.09 -6.37
C ILE A 389 1.52 -21.56 -6.65
N ILE A 390 2.18 -22.23 -5.70
CA ILE A 390 2.63 -23.60 -5.80
C ILE A 390 1.82 -24.45 -4.81
N ASP A 391 1.14 -25.48 -5.27
CA ASP A 391 0.30 -26.38 -4.45
C ASP A 391 -0.71 -25.62 -3.55
N GLY A 392 -1.25 -24.51 -4.07
CA GLY A 392 -2.20 -23.66 -3.37
C GLY A 392 -1.58 -22.69 -2.35
N TRP A 393 -0.24 -22.65 -2.24
CA TRP A 393 0.48 -21.69 -1.42
C TRP A 393 1.01 -20.53 -2.25
N LEU A 394 0.71 -19.32 -1.83
CA LEU A 394 1.34 -18.12 -2.34
C LEU A 394 2.73 -18.00 -1.72
N HIS A 395 3.77 -18.01 -2.54
CA HIS A 395 5.15 -17.74 -2.20
C HIS A 395 5.41 -16.24 -2.26
N THR A 396 5.64 -15.61 -1.10
CA THR A 396 5.74 -14.15 -1.01
C THR A 396 7.06 -13.59 -1.52
N SER A 397 8.08 -14.42 -1.64
CA SER A 397 9.48 -14.03 -1.82
C SER A 397 10.06 -13.21 -0.66
N ASP A 398 9.34 -13.05 0.44
CA ASP A 398 9.85 -12.48 1.68
C ASP A 398 10.33 -13.64 2.57
N VAL A 399 11.53 -13.49 3.15
CA VAL A 399 12.15 -14.46 4.07
C VAL A 399 11.89 -14.03 5.49
N GLY A 400 11.54 -14.99 6.35
CA GLY A 400 11.24 -14.68 7.73
C GLY A 400 11.16 -15.93 8.61
N HIS A 401 10.68 -15.75 9.83
CA HIS A 401 10.40 -16.86 10.76
C HIS A 401 9.21 -16.49 11.65
N ILE A 402 8.59 -17.49 12.24
CA ILE A 402 7.59 -17.32 13.30
C ILE A 402 8.26 -17.70 14.61
N ASP A 403 8.26 -16.79 15.59
CA ASP A 403 8.88 -17.04 16.90
C ASP A 403 8.00 -17.95 17.79
N GLU A 404 8.51 -18.30 18.99
CA GLU A 404 7.82 -19.15 19.95
C GLU A 404 6.50 -18.54 20.47
N GLU A 405 6.39 -17.20 20.48
CA GLU A 405 5.18 -16.49 20.86
C GLU A 405 4.17 -16.38 19.70
N GLY A 406 4.54 -16.78 18.48
CA GLY A 406 3.72 -16.76 17.27
C GLY A 406 3.75 -15.43 16.52
N PHE A 407 4.72 -14.57 16.80
CA PHE A 407 4.95 -13.36 16.00
C PHE A 407 5.73 -13.67 14.73
N LEU A 408 5.31 -13.11 13.62
CA LEU A 408 5.98 -13.20 12.33
C LEU A 408 7.05 -12.13 12.22
N HIS A 409 8.25 -12.54 11.86
CA HIS A 409 9.39 -11.65 11.63
C HIS A 409 9.80 -11.71 10.18
N ILE A 410 9.95 -10.56 9.53
CA ILE A 410 10.52 -10.49 8.18
C ILE A 410 12.01 -10.22 8.33
N THR A 411 12.82 -11.12 7.78
CA THR A 411 14.27 -10.94 7.76
C THR A 411 14.69 -10.12 6.56
N ASP A 412 14.23 -10.47 5.35
CA ASP A 412 14.49 -9.71 4.13
C ASP A 412 13.67 -10.27 2.94
N ARG A 413 13.91 -9.72 1.75
CA ARG A 413 13.45 -10.31 0.48
C ARG A 413 14.49 -11.27 -0.06
N LYS A 414 14.05 -12.44 -0.53
CA LYS A 414 14.90 -13.48 -1.14
C LYS A 414 15.85 -12.90 -2.21
N LYS A 415 15.37 -11.94 -2.99
CA LYS A 415 16.14 -11.25 -4.05
C LYS A 415 17.04 -10.11 -3.57
N ASP A 416 16.82 -9.58 -2.37
CA ASP A 416 17.59 -8.48 -1.81
C ASP A 416 18.71 -8.98 -0.87
N MET A 417 18.70 -10.28 -0.55
CA MET A 417 19.74 -10.97 0.19
C MET A 417 21.08 -10.86 -0.55
N ILE A 418 22.13 -10.46 0.16
CA ILE A 418 23.47 -10.27 -0.37
C ILE A 418 24.28 -11.55 -0.09
N ILE A 419 24.86 -12.15 -1.13
CA ILE A 419 25.74 -13.30 -0.97
C ILE A 419 27.18 -12.82 -0.93
N SER A 420 27.69 -12.55 0.27
CA SER A 420 29.03 -12.01 0.47
C SER A 420 29.97 -13.09 1.00
N GLY A 421 30.93 -13.51 0.16
CA GLY A 421 31.90 -14.55 0.55
C GLY A 421 31.26 -15.90 0.93
N GLY A 422 30.12 -16.25 0.33
CA GLY A 422 29.37 -17.48 0.63
C GLY A 422 28.43 -17.37 1.83
N PHE A 423 28.33 -16.21 2.47
CA PHE A 423 27.40 -15.96 3.58
C PHE A 423 26.19 -15.18 3.09
N ASN A 424 25.02 -15.58 3.54
CA ASN A 424 23.77 -14.84 3.34
C ASN A 424 23.75 -13.66 4.31
N VAL A 425 23.83 -12.45 3.77
CA VAL A 425 23.71 -11.20 4.53
C VAL A 425 22.36 -10.56 4.22
N TYR A 426 21.62 -10.30 5.26
CA TYR A 426 20.28 -9.71 5.18
C TYR A 426 20.35 -8.19 5.40
N PRO A 427 20.13 -7.37 4.36
CA PRO A 427 20.19 -5.90 4.43
C PRO A 427 19.38 -5.30 5.58
N SER A 428 18.20 -5.81 5.86
CA SER A 428 17.31 -5.25 6.88
C SER A 428 17.89 -5.24 8.29
N GLN A 429 18.72 -6.23 8.65
CA GLN A 429 19.37 -6.28 9.97
C GLN A 429 20.37 -5.13 10.14
N ILE A 430 21.06 -4.78 9.08
CA ILE A 430 22.00 -3.66 9.06
C ILE A 430 21.24 -2.34 9.04
N GLU A 431 20.18 -2.26 8.24
CA GLU A 431 19.31 -1.07 8.14
C GLU A 431 18.69 -0.74 9.50
N GLN A 432 18.16 -1.73 10.22
CA GLN A 432 17.60 -1.53 11.57
C GLN A 432 18.64 -0.94 12.54
N LEU A 433 19.87 -1.41 12.50
CA LEU A 433 20.93 -0.88 13.34
C LEU A 433 21.28 0.57 12.96
N LEU A 434 21.41 0.85 11.66
CA LEU A 434 21.75 2.18 11.16
C LEU A 434 20.62 3.20 11.43
N TRP A 435 19.36 2.80 11.35
CA TRP A 435 18.22 3.68 11.70
C TRP A 435 18.20 4.08 13.17
N GLY A 436 18.81 3.29 14.06
CA GLY A 436 18.99 3.64 15.48
C GLY A 436 20.04 4.72 15.71
N HIS A 437 20.84 5.10 14.72
CA HIS A 437 21.87 6.12 14.86
C HIS A 437 21.28 7.53 14.76
N PRO A 438 21.55 8.47 15.72
CA PRO A 438 20.91 9.79 15.77
C PRO A 438 21.08 10.65 14.52
N ALA A 439 22.19 10.48 13.78
CA ALA A 439 22.46 11.23 12.56
C ALA A 439 21.77 10.65 11.31
N VAL A 440 21.25 9.41 11.36
CA VAL A 440 20.67 8.73 10.22
C VAL A 440 19.15 8.99 10.15
N GLN A 441 18.70 9.57 9.06
CA GLN A 441 17.28 9.74 8.77
C GLN A 441 16.71 8.47 8.17
N ASP A 442 17.38 7.93 7.14
CA ASP A 442 17.01 6.68 6.49
C ASP A 442 18.23 6.05 5.81
N CYS A 443 18.16 4.76 5.49
CA CYS A 443 19.22 4.08 4.77
C CYS A 443 18.70 2.92 3.93
N ALA A 444 19.51 2.49 2.98
CA ALA A 444 19.33 1.26 2.24
C ALA A 444 20.65 0.51 2.16
N VAL A 445 20.59 -0.80 2.40
CA VAL A 445 21.76 -1.68 2.27
C VAL A 445 21.59 -2.52 1.02
N ILE A 446 22.64 -2.57 0.19
CA ILE A 446 22.64 -3.26 -1.11
C ILE A 446 23.93 -4.06 -1.30
N GLY A 447 23.84 -5.13 -2.11
CA GLY A 447 25.01 -5.82 -2.64
C GLY A 447 25.56 -5.06 -3.84
N VAL A 448 26.87 -4.87 -3.86
CA VAL A 448 27.62 -4.31 -5.00
C VAL A 448 28.67 -5.31 -5.47
N PRO A 449 29.07 -5.32 -6.75
CA PRO A 449 30.09 -6.23 -7.25
C PRO A 449 31.40 -6.09 -6.47
N ASP A 450 32.02 -7.21 -6.12
CA ASP A 450 33.31 -7.28 -5.43
C ASP A 450 34.12 -8.50 -5.91
N GLU A 451 35.36 -8.29 -6.30
CA GLU A 451 36.24 -9.34 -6.85
C GLU A 451 36.55 -10.45 -5.82
N LYS A 452 36.63 -10.10 -4.54
CA LYS A 452 37.00 -11.02 -3.47
C LYS A 452 35.81 -11.76 -2.88
N TRP A 453 34.69 -11.05 -2.72
CA TRP A 453 33.52 -11.55 -1.99
C TRP A 453 32.36 -11.95 -2.90
N GLY A 454 32.49 -11.72 -4.22
CA GLY A 454 31.39 -11.82 -5.20
C GLY A 454 30.46 -10.62 -5.09
N GLU A 455 29.91 -10.41 -3.91
CA GLU A 455 29.18 -9.20 -3.55
C GLU A 455 29.72 -8.61 -2.25
N ALA A 456 29.92 -7.29 -2.21
CA ALA A 456 30.21 -6.55 -0.99
C ALA A 456 28.97 -5.84 -0.48
N VAL A 457 28.83 -5.82 0.85
CA VAL A 457 27.75 -5.08 1.52
C VAL A 457 28.07 -3.58 1.47
N LYS A 458 27.15 -2.79 0.93
CA LYS A 458 27.22 -1.32 0.87
C LYS A 458 25.99 -0.71 1.53
N ALA A 459 26.20 0.28 2.41
CA ALA A 459 25.12 1.11 2.92
C ALA A 459 25.06 2.43 2.14
N VAL A 460 23.83 2.86 1.80
CA VAL A 460 23.53 4.18 1.23
C VAL A 460 22.68 4.92 2.25
N VAL A 461 23.16 6.06 2.74
CA VAL A 461 22.62 6.72 3.93
C VAL A 461 22.13 8.13 3.61
N GLU A 462 20.93 8.45 4.03
CA GLU A 462 20.32 9.78 4.08
C GLU A 462 20.43 10.29 5.52
N LEU A 463 21.03 11.47 5.72
CA LEU A 463 21.26 12.04 7.05
C LEU A 463 20.11 12.97 7.47
N ASN A 464 19.87 13.05 8.76
CA ASN A 464 19.02 14.07 9.36
C ASN A 464 19.59 15.47 9.05
N ALA A 465 18.72 16.46 8.85
CA ALA A 465 19.11 17.83 8.53
C ALA A 465 20.10 18.40 9.57
N GLY A 466 21.24 18.88 9.09
CA GLY A 466 22.27 19.48 9.94
C GLY A 466 23.11 18.48 10.75
N GLN A 467 22.88 17.19 10.62
CA GLN A 467 23.67 16.14 11.28
C GLN A 467 24.83 15.68 10.37
N THR A 468 25.89 15.21 11.01
CA THR A 468 27.06 14.62 10.32
C THR A 468 27.51 13.36 11.06
N VAL A 469 27.96 12.37 10.31
CA VAL A 469 28.61 11.15 10.80
C VAL A 469 29.58 10.66 9.75
N SER A 470 30.68 10.03 10.15
CA SER A 470 31.62 9.45 9.19
C SER A 470 31.20 8.05 8.74
N ALA A 471 31.64 7.64 7.53
CA ALA A 471 31.44 6.28 7.05
C ALA A 471 32.07 5.26 7.99
N ASP A 472 33.28 5.56 8.50
CA ASP A 472 34.01 4.66 9.40
C ASP A 472 33.28 4.44 10.72
N GLU A 473 32.61 5.46 11.26
CA GLU A 473 31.82 5.36 12.49
C GLU A 473 30.63 4.41 12.29
N LEU A 474 29.87 4.53 11.20
CA LEU A 474 28.75 3.65 10.90
C LEU A 474 29.23 2.20 10.62
N ILE A 475 30.35 2.03 9.92
CA ILE A 475 30.95 0.71 9.69
C ILE A 475 31.41 0.09 11.02
N ALA A 476 32.06 0.88 11.90
CA ALA A 476 32.49 0.40 13.21
C ALA A 476 31.32 -0.04 14.09
N LEU A 477 30.24 0.75 14.11
CA LEU A 477 28.99 0.40 14.79
C LEU A 477 28.44 -0.95 14.30
N CYS A 478 28.37 -1.13 12.97
CA CYS A 478 27.90 -2.40 12.40
C CYS A 478 28.82 -3.57 12.71
N LYS A 479 30.15 -3.37 12.69
CA LYS A 479 31.13 -4.41 13.06
C LYS A 479 31.00 -4.85 14.52
N GLU A 480 30.79 -3.88 15.42
CA GLU A 480 30.63 -4.15 16.85
C GLU A 480 29.37 -4.96 17.14
N LYS A 481 28.26 -4.60 16.53
CA LYS A 481 26.94 -5.18 16.85
C LYS A 481 26.61 -6.43 16.03
N LEU A 482 27.05 -6.51 14.77
CA LEU A 482 26.65 -7.58 13.83
C LEU A 482 27.83 -8.43 13.34
N GLY A 483 29.06 -8.05 13.67
CA GLY A 483 30.26 -8.74 13.22
C GLY A 483 30.73 -8.30 11.81
N GLY A 484 31.96 -8.71 11.49
CA GLY A 484 32.66 -8.20 10.29
C GLY A 484 32.08 -8.69 8.94
N VAL A 485 31.38 -9.80 8.90
CA VAL A 485 30.74 -10.34 7.68
C VAL A 485 29.56 -9.46 7.27
N MET A 486 28.71 -9.13 8.21
CA MET A 486 27.50 -8.35 7.98
C MET A 486 27.77 -6.85 7.85
N ALA A 487 28.88 -6.35 8.43
CA ALA A 487 29.18 -4.92 8.37
C ALA A 487 29.39 -4.44 6.93
N PRO A 488 28.85 -3.27 6.56
CA PRO A 488 29.12 -2.65 5.27
C PRO A 488 30.63 -2.49 5.03
N LYS A 489 31.06 -2.72 3.81
CA LYS A 489 32.46 -2.46 3.39
C LYS A 489 32.65 -0.99 3.02
N THR A 490 31.56 -0.37 2.57
CA THR A 490 31.53 1.06 2.21
C THR A 490 30.20 1.68 2.59
N VAL A 491 30.23 2.99 2.87
CA VAL A 491 29.03 3.81 3.13
C VAL A 491 29.07 5.01 2.18
N ASP A 492 28.00 5.19 1.42
CA ASP A 492 27.81 6.38 0.59
C ASP A 492 26.69 7.24 1.20
N PHE A 493 26.89 8.56 1.20
CA PHE A 493 25.88 9.51 1.65
C PHE A 493 25.16 10.12 0.47
N ILE A 494 23.84 10.22 0.57
CA ILE A 494 22.97 10.76 -0.48
C ILE A 494 21.99 11.78 0.13
N ALA A 495 21.67 12.82 -0.64
CA ALA A 495 20.76 13.85 -0.18
C ALA A 495 19.33 13.31 0.02
N GLN A 496 18.89 12.38 -0.83
CA GLN A 496 17.57 11.74 -0.76
C GLN A 496 17.62 10.36 -1.41
N LEU A 497 17.11 9.34 -0.74
CA LEU A 497 16.94 8.00 -1.28
C LEU A 497 15.84 7.94 -2.34
N PRO A 498 16.03 7.20 -3.45
CA PRO A 498 14.98 7.00 -4.45
C PRO A 498 13.82 6.20 -3.85
N ARG A 499 12.58 6.69 -4.06
CA ARG A 499 11.39 6.11 -3.45
C ARG A 499 10.27 5.90 -4.47
N SER A 500 9.49 4.86 -4.24
CA SER A 500 8.22 4.66 -4.93
C SER A 500 7.17 5.67 -4.46
N MET A 501 6.05 5.76 -5.17
CA MET A 501 4.92 6.64 -4.82
C MET A 501 4.34 6.38 -3.42
N VAL A 502 4.48 5.16 -2.91
CA VAL A 502 4.07 4.76 -1.56
C VAL A 502 5.18 4.94 -0.52
N GLY A 503 6.28 5.61 -0.87
CA GLY A 503 7.38 5.95 0.04
C GLY A 503 8.43 4.84 0.25
N LYS A 504 8.33 3.69 -0.43
CA LYS A 504 9.28 2.58 -0.32
C LYS A 504 10.58 2.91 -1.05
N VAL A 505 11.74 2.66 -0.41
CA VAL A 505 13.04 2.83 -1.04
C VAL A 505 13.22 1.85 -2.20
N LEU A 506 13.66 2.36 -3.35
CA LEU A 506 13.87 1.60 -4.58
C LEU A 506 15.33 1.10 -4.65
N LYS A 507 15.64 0.01 -3.93
CA LYS A 507 16.98 -0.60 -3.90
C LYS A 507 17.51 -0.96 -5.29
N LYS A 508 16.60 -1.29 -6.24
CA LYS A 508 16.97 -1.57 -7.63
C LYS A 508 17.66 -0.37 -8.29
N ASP A 509 17.12 0.84 -8.09
CA ASP A 509 17.67 2.05 -8.70
C ASP A 509 19.03 2.40 -8.10
N LEU A 510 19.21 2.16 -6.78
CA LEU A 510 20.48 2.30 -6.11
C LEU A 510 21.51 1.29 -6.67
N ARG A 511 21.13 0.02 -6.79
CA ARG A 511 22.01 -1.03 -7.34
C ARG A 511 22.43 -0.74 -8.77
N ALA A 512 21.52 -0.24 -9.62
CA ALA A 512 21.78 0.00 -11.03
C ALA A 512 23.02 0.87 -11.29
N ALA A 513 23.34 1.79 -10.38
CA ALA A 513 24.53 2.65 -10.49
C ALA A 513 25.86 1.86 -10.40
N TYR A 514 25.89 0.75 -9.63
CA TYR A 514 27.09 -0.03 -9.34
C TYR A 514 27.24 -1.27 -10.23
N TRP A 515 26.14 -1.72 -10.86
CA TRP A 515 26.11 -2.94 -11.67
C TRP A 515 26.21 -2.68 -13.19
N LYS A 516 26.34 -1.41 -13.64
CA LYS A 516 26.36 -1.03 -15.06
C LYS A 516 27.47 -1.70 -15.85
N ASP A 517 28.64 -1.91 -15.22
CA ASP A 517 29.85 -2.43 -15.87
C ASP A 517 30.15 -3.89 -15.47
N SER A 518 29.24 -4.56 -14.77
CA SER A 518 29.42 -5.94 -14.33
C SER A 518 28.93 -6.93 -15.38
N ALA A 519 29.73 -7.98 -15.65
CA ALA A 519 29.36 -9.08 -16.53
C ALA A 519 28.19 -9.91 -16.00
N ARG A 520 27.87 -9.82 -14.72
CA ARG A 520 26.76 -10.51 -14.05
C ARG A 520 25.53 -9.60 -14.05
N LYS A 521 24.50 -9.95 -14.81
CA LYS A 521 23.19 -9.31 -14.74
C LYS A 521 22.42 -9.91 -13.55
N ILE A 522 22.00 -9.09 -12.61
CA ILE A 522 21.08 -9.44 -11.51
C ILE A 522 19.68 -8.98 -11.85
#